data_9b0816668aeb7986468a4654629d4872
#
_entry.id   9b0816668aeb7986468a4654629d4872
#
_cell.length_a   1.000
_cell.length_b   1.000
_cell.length_c   1.000
_cell.angle_alpha   90.00
_cell.angle_beta   90.00
_cell.angle_gamma   90.00
#
_symmetry.space_group_name_H-M   'P 1'
#
loop_
_entity.id
_entity.type
_entity.pdbx_description
1 polymer ?
#
loop_
_entity_poly.entity_id
_entity_poly.type
_entity_poly.pdbx_seq_one_letter_code
_entity_poly.pdbx_strand_id
1 'polypeptide(L)'
;MNTGAISMRYARALLMFANDAKVADQVYQEALTLRKSFREVPELRTMLEKPVMTRDNKYRILVQAAGGDTITKQMQKFFDLVLSEKREKYLIGINQAFIDFYRKQEKIRVGKLTTAVPIAPEEVERIRRIVVESAGGTAEFATKVDPAIEGGFIFEINTYRLNASVADQMRRIKQQFIEKNRRIV
;
A
#
# COMPACT_ATOMS: atom_id res chain seq x y z
N MET A 1 20.34 16.40 -3.80
CA MET A 1 19.07 16.80 -4.46
C MET A 1 17.92 16.09 -3.75
N ASN A 2 16.85 16.81 -3.43
CA ASN A 2 15.74 16.27 -2.63
C ASN A 2 14.87 15.32 -3.47
N THR A 3 15.19 14.03 -3.44
CA THR A 3 14.50 12.95 -4.17
C THR A 3 13.00 12.93 -3.89
N GLY A 4 12.59 13.26 -2.68
CA GLY A 4 11.19 13.32 -2.27
C GLY A 4 10.40 14.43 -2.99
N ALA A 5 11.00 15.60 -3.17
CA ALA A 5 10.31 16.72 -3.84
C ALA A 5 10.01 16.43 -5.32
N ILE A 6 10.91 15.73 -6.02
CA ILE A 6 10.70 15.32 -7.41
C ILE A 6 9.54 14.30 -7.45
N SER A 7 9.61 13.26 -6.62
CA SER A 7 8.58 12.23 -6.57
C SER A 7 7.19 12.82 -6.30
N MET A 8 7.07 13.72 -5.33
CA MET A 8 5.80 14.38 -4.99
C MET A 8 5.26 15.26 -6.12
N ARG A 9 6.13 15.97 -6.87
CA ARG A 9 5.73 16.83 -8.00
C ARG A 9 5.13 15.98 -9.14
N TYR A 10 5.83 14.90 -9.53
CA TYR A 10 5.37 14.02 -10.59
C TYR A 10 4.10 13.27 -10.20
N ALA A 11 4.01 12.79 -8.96
CA ALA A 11 2.84 12.12 -8.43
C ALA A 11 1.60 13.03 -8.43
N ARG A 12 1.77 14.30 -8.03
CA ARG A 12 0.67 15.27 -8.05
C ARG A 12 0.22 15.58 -9.47
N ALA A 13 1.17 15.74 -10.41
CA ALA A 13 0.85 15.95 -11.81
C ALA A 13 0.08 14.79 -12.42
N LEU A 14 0.49 13.53 -12.13
CA LEU A 14 -0.23 12.34 -12.56
C LEU A 14 -1.65 12.29 -11.98
N LEU A 15 -1.83 12.63 -10.70
CA LEU A 15 -3.14 12.64 -10.06
C LEU A 15 -4.07 13.68 -10.71
N MET A 16 -3.59 14.89 -10.95
CA MET A 16 -4.37 15.92 -11.63
C MET A 16 -4.74 15.48 -13.06
N PHE A 17 -3.78 14.95 -13.80
CA PHE A 17 -4.02 14.45 -15.16
C PHE A 17 -5.02 13.28 -15.22
N ALA A 18 -4.99 12.39 -14.24
CA ALA A 18 -5.95 11.29 -14.12
C ALA A 18 -7.35 11.78 -13.71
N ASN A 19 -7.43 12.76 -12.81
CA ASN A 19 -8.69 13.40 -12.41
C ASN A 19 -9.37 14.14 -13.56
N ASP A 20 -8.62 14.93 -14.34
CA ASP A 20 -9.12 15.68 -15.50
C ASP A 20 -9.72 14.73 -16.55
N ALA A 21 -9.13 13.55 -16.70
CA ALA A 21 -9.61 12.51 -17.61
C ALA A 21 -10.68 11.59 -16.97
N LYS A 22 -11.01 11.74 -15.70
CA LYS A 22 -11.96 10.91 -14.93
C LYS A 22 -11.57 9.41 -14.90
N VAL A 23 -10.28 9.13 -14.90
CA VAL A 23 -9.73 7.75 -14.85
C VAL A 23 -8.83 7.52 -13.64
N ALA A 24 -8.95 8.34 -12.62
CA ALA A 24 -8.10 8.27 -11.44
C ALA A 24 -8.14 6.91 -10.73
N ASP A 25 -9.33 6.28 -10.66
CA ASP A 25 -9.50 4.94 -10.09
C ASP A 25 -8.73 3.87 -10.87
N GLN A 26 -8.79 3.92 -12.20
CA GLN A 26 -8.07 2.99 -13.06
C GLN A 26 -6.55 3.16 -12.92
N VAL A 27 -6.08 4.40 -12.98
CA VAL A 27 -4.65 4.73 -12.78
C VAL A 27 -4.18 4.29 -11.38
N TYR A 28 -5.05 4.38 -10.37
CA TYR A 28 -4.75 3.89 -9.03
C TYR A 28 -4.56 2.37 -9.00
N GLN A 29 -5.42 1.59 -9.67
CA GLN A 29 -5.27 0.13 -9.76
C GLN A 29 -4.00 -0.26 -10.52
N GLU A 30 -3.68 0.43 -11.60
CA GLU A 30 -2.43 0.28 -12.35
C GLU A 30 -1.20 0.59 -11.48
N ALA A 31 -1.27 1.65 -10.67
CA ALA A 31 -0.23 2.01 -9.73
C ALA A 31 -0.03 0.96 -8.62
N LEU A 32 -1.12 0.35 -8.13
CA LEU A 32 -1.05 -0.77 -7.18
C LEU A 32 -0.40 -2.01 -7.81
N THR A 33 -0.76 -2.33 -9.05
CA THR A 33 -0.19 -3.43 -9.85
C THR A 33 1.31 -3.20 -10.06
N LEU A 34 1.70 -2.00 -10.47
CA LEU A 34 3.10 -1.62 -10.65
C LEU A 34 3.89 -1.75 -9.33
N ARG A 35 3.32 -1.30 -8.21
CA ARG A 35 3.93 -1.47 -6.88
C ARG A 35 4.13 -2.93 -6.51
N LYS A 36 3.16 -3.79 -6.83
CA LYS A 36 3.23 -5.24 -6.63
C LYS A 36 4.37 -5.83 -7.46
N SER A 37 4.47 -5.47 -8.75
CA SER A 37 5.52 -5.93 -9.66
C SER A 37 6.92 -5.54 -9.19
N PHE A 38 7.12 -4.32 -8.69
CA PHE A 38 8.40 -3.90 -8.10
C PHE A 38 8.78 -4.67 -6.82
N ARG A 39 7.80 -5.16 -6.07
CA ARG A 39 8.03 -5.97 -4.86
C ARG A 39 8.34 -7.42 -5.19
N GLU A 40 7.65 -7.98 -6.19
CA GLU A 40 7.80 -9.38 -6.60
C GLU A 40 9.02 -9.62 -7.49
N VAL A 41 9.43 -8.60 -8.25
CA VAL A 41 10.58 -8.64 -9.16
C VAL A 41 11.55 -7.50 -8.82
N PRO A 42 12.43 -7.68 -7.80
CA PRO A 42 13.38 -6.64 -7.39
C PRO A 42 14.34 -6.20 -8.51
N GLU A 43 14.63 -7.09 -9.46
CA GLU A 43 15.49 -6.83 -10.63
C GLU A 43 14.91 -5.76 -11.56
N LEU A 44 13.58 -5.56 -11.54
CA LEU A 44 12.89 -4.56 -12.35
C LEU A 44 13.47 -3.16 -12.14
N ARG A 45 13.77 -2.80 -10.89
CA ARG A 45 14.43 -1.55 -10.56
C ARG A 45 15.80 -1.43 -11.22
N THR A 46 16.63 -2.45 -11.04
CA THR A 46 18.00 -2.48 -11.61
C THR A 46 17.96 -2.43 -13.13
N MET A 47 17.01 -3.11 -13.76
CA MET A 47 16.83 -3.09 -15.22
C MET A 47 16.51 -1.70 -15.74
N LEU A 48 15.58 -0.99 -15.08
CA LEU A 48 15.18 0.37 -15.48
C LEU A 48 16.31 1.39 -15.32
N GLU A 49 17.18 1.19 -14.32
CA GLU A 49 18.31 2.09 -14.06
C GLU A 49 19.50 1.84 -15.01
N LYS A 50 19.54 0.69 -15.75
CA LYS A 50 20.63 0.40 -16.69
C LYS A 50 20.65 1.36 -17.87
N PRO A 51 21.79 2.06 -18.13
CA PRO A 51 21.89 3.00 -19.25
C PRO A 51 21.93 2.33 -20.62
N VAL A 52 22.31 1.04 -20.68
CA VAL A 52 22.40 0.24 -21.91
C VAL A 52 21.02 -0.13 -22.49
N MET A 53 19.99 -0.11 -21.65
CA MET A 53 18.64 -0.46 -22.10
C MET A 53 18.00 0.70 -22.88
N THR A 54 17.44 0.39 -24.04
CA THR A 54 16.75 1.37 -24.87
C THR A 54 15.47 1.87 -24.20
N ARG A 55 15.07 3.11 -24.52
CA ARG A 55 13.82 3.70 -23.98
C ARG A 55 12.60 2.81 -24.29
N ASP A 56 12.51 2.26 -25.49
CA ASP A 56 11.37 1.45 -25.90
C ASP A 56 11.27 0.14 -25.11
N ASN A 57 12.41 -0.48 -24.79
CA ASN A 57 12.42 -1.67 -23.95
C ASN A 57 12.00 -1.35 -22.51
N LYS A 58 12.49 -0.24 -21.96
CA LYS A 58 12.05 0.23 -20.63
C LYS A 58 10.55 0.51 -20.61
N TYR A 59 10.03 1.15 -21.65
CA TYR A 59 8.60 1.44 -21.77
C TYR A 59 7.77 0.16 -21.79
N ARG A 60 8.12 -0.81 -22.64
CA ARG A 60 7.42 -2.10 -22.70
C ARG A 60 7.42 -2.84 -21.37
N ILE A 61 8.55 -2.84 -20.65
CA ILE A 61 8.65 -3.45 -19.32
C ILE A 61 7.71 -2.74 -18.32
N LEU A 62 7.65 -1.41 -18.33
CA LEU A 62 6.77 -0.66 -17.44
C LEU A 62 5.29 -0.90 -17.75
N VAL A 63 4.92 -0.94 -19.03
CA VAL A 63 3.56 -1.28 -19.47
C VAL A 63 3.16 -2.66 -18.96
N GLN A 64 4.02 -3.66 -19.15
CA GLN A 64 3.75 -5.03 -18.66
C GLN A 64 3.67 -5.08 -17.12
N ALA A 65 4.53 -4.35 -16.41
CA ALA A 65 4.55 -4.30 -14.96
C ALA A 65 3.32 -3.59 -14.36
N ALA A 66 2.69 -2.68 -15.09
CA ALA A 66 1.50 -1.93 -14.65
C ALA A 66 0.16 -2.60 -14.98
N GLY A 67 0.15 -3.64 -15.83
CA GLY A 67 -1.06 -4.36 -16.21
C GLY A 67 -1.18 -4.74 -17.69
N GLY A 68 -0.09 -4.58 -18.46
CA GLY A 68 -0.02 -4.93 -19.87
C GLY A 68 -0.74 -3.92 -20.77
N ASP A 69 -1.32 -4.42 -21.86
CA ASP A 69 -1.91 -3.56 -22.92
C ASP A 69 -3.21 -2.86 -22.49
N THR A 70 -3.74 -3.20 -21.31
CA THR A 70 -5.00 -2.64 -20.81
C THR A 70 -4.83 -1.35 -20.00
N ILE A 71 -3.59 -0.89 -19.82
CA ILE A 71 -3.32 0.33 -19.03
C ILE A 71 -3.87 1.59 -19.71
N THR A 72 -4.25 2.56 -18.87
CA THR A 72 -4.82 3.82 -19.34
C THR A 72 -3.83 4.63 -20.19
N LYS A 73 -4.35 5.42 -21.12
CA LYS A 73 -3.54 6.36 -21.91
C LYS A 73 -2.78 7.36 -21.04
N GLN A 74 -3.32 7.68 -19.86
CA GLN A 74 -2.71 8.58 -18.90
C GLN A 74 -1.45 7.96 -18.29
N MET A 75 -1.50 6.69 -17.91
CA MET A 75 -0.33 5.97 -17.40
C MET A 75 0.72 5.78 -18.50
N GLN A 76 0.30 5.47 -19.74
CA GLN A 76 1.20 5.38 -20.89
C GLN A 76 1.97 6.69 -21.11
N LYS A 77 1.27 7.82 -21.22
CA LYS A 77 1.89 9.15 -21.38
C LYS A 77 2.78 9.52 -20.20
N PHE A 78 2.41 9.10 -19.00
CA PHE A 78 3.22 9.32 -17.82
C PHE A 78 4.54 8.55 -17.87
N PHE A 79 4.52 7.29 -18.30
CA PHE A 79 5.76 6.51 -18.50
C PHE A 79 6.65 7.14 -19.57
N ASP A 80 6.07 7.59 -20.68
CA ASP A 80 6.80 8.31 -21.72
C ASP A 80 7.49 9.56 -21.17
N LEU A 81 6.79 10.35 -20.37
CA LEU A 81 7.34 11.56 -19.74
C LEU A 81 8.50 11.21 -18.80
N VAL A 82 8.33 10.21 -17.91
CA VAL A 82 9.36 9.81 -16.95
C VAL A 82 10.62 9.31 -17.66
N LEU A 83 10.44 8.53 -18.75
CA LEU A 83 11.56 8.01 -19.55
C LEU A 83 12.25 9.09 -20.38
N SER A 84 11.51 10.05 -20.97
CA SER A 84 12.09 11.17 -21.73
C SER A 84 12.97 12.08 -20.86
N GLU A 85 12.53 12.29 -19.63
CA GLU A 85 13.24 13.10 -18.63
C GLU A 85 14.34 12.32 -17.88
N LYS A 86 14.57 11.05 -18.22
CA LYS A 86 15.54 10.16 -17.57
C LYS A 86 15.36 10.10 -16.05
N ARG A 87 14.09 9.98 -15.62
CA ARG A 87 13.68 10.00 -14.21
C ARG A 87 13.29 8.63 -13.65
N GLU A 88 13.68 7.54 -14.32
CA GLU A 88 13.34 6.15 -13.97
C GLU A 88 13.69 5.79 -12.53
N LYS A 89 14.83 6.28 -12.03
CA LYS A 89 15.28 6.05 -10.66
C LYS A 89 14.33 6.58 -9.58
N TYR A 90 13.44 7.50 -9.94
CA TYR A 90 12.45 8.06 -9.01
C TYR A 90 11.09 7.37 -9.12
N LEU A 91 10.90 6.47 -10.08
CA LEU A 91 9.59 5.92 -10.43
C LEU A 91 8.91 5.21 -9.24
N ILE A 92 9.67 4.43 -8.44
CA ILE A 92 9.15 3.79 -7.23
C ILE A 92 8.61 4.83 -6.25
N GLY A 93 9.38 5.88 -5.99
CA GLY A 93 8.98 6.97 -5.11
C GLY A 93 7.80 7.77 -5.65
N ILE A 94 7.75 8.00 -6.97
CA ILE A 94 6.63 8.67 -7.64
C ILE A 94 5.36 7.84 -7.50
N ASN A 95 5.45 6.54 -7.80
CA ASN A 95 4.31 5.61 -7.71
C ASN A 95 3.76 5.53 -6.27
N GLN A 96 4.64 5.44 -5.27
CA GLN A 96 4.21 5.43 -3.87
C GLN A 96 3.54 6.76 -3.49
N ALA A 97 4.13 7.90 -3.84
CA ALA A 97 3.54 9.21 -3.56
C ALA A 97 2.18 9.41 -4.26
N PHE A 98 2.01 8.89 -5.48
CA PHE A 98 0.72 8.91 -6.18
C PHE A 98 -0.34 8.12 -5.43
N ILE A 99 -0.03 6.90 -5.01
CA ILE A 99 -0.92 6.05 -4.22
C ILE A 99 -1.34 6.77 -2.92
N ASP A 100 -0.39 7.41 -2.23
CA ASP A 100 -0.66 8.12 -0.98
C ASP A 100 -1.55 9.35 -1.20
N PHE A 101 -1.32 10.12 -2.28
CA PHE A 101 -2.15 11.26 -2.62
C PHE A 101 -3.56 10.86 -3.02
N TYR A 102 -3.72 9.82 -3.84
CA TYR A 102 -5.02 9.30 -4.24
C TYR A 102 -5.81 8.82 -3.01
N ARG A 103 -5.17 8.02 -2.14
CA ARG A 103 -5.81 7.55 -0.89
C ARG A 103 -6.26 8.70 0.01
N LYS A 104 -5.46 9.77 0.08
CA LYS A 104 -5.82 10.96 0.84
C LYS A 104 -7.01 11.68 0.24
N GLN A 105 -7.06 11.81 -1.10
CA GLN A 105 -8.17 12.44 -1.83
C GLN A 105 -9.47 11.66 -1.63
N GLU A 106 -9.45 10.35 -1.83
CA GLU A 106 -10.60 9.46 -1.74
C GLU A 106 -10.91 9.00 -0.29
N LYS A 107 -10.17 9.54 0.70
CA LYS A 107 -10.31 9.17 2.12
C LYS A 107 -10.18 7.65 2.36
N ILE A 108 -9.36 6.98 1.55
CA ILE A 108 -9.09 5.55 1.69
C ILE A 108 -8.18 5.32 2.90
N ARG A 109 -8.67 4.55 3.85
CA ARG A 109 -7.92 4.17 5.06
C ARG A 109 -7.25 2.83 4.83
N VAL A 110 -5.95 2.77 5.06
CA VAL A 110 -5.20 1.51 4.98
C VAL A 110 -5.11 0.91 6.37
N GLY A 111 -5.68 -0.27 6.52
CA GLY A 111 -5.62 -1.06 7.74
C GLY A 111 -4.73 -2.30 7.57
N LYS A 112 -4.19 -2.79 8.68
CA LYS A 112 -3.51 -4.08 8.75
C LYS A 112 -4.22 -4.95 9.76
N LEU A 113 -4.65 -6.11 9.31
CA LEU A 113 -5.27 -7.13 10.15
C LEU A 113 -4.28 -8.28 10.33
N THR A 114 -3.83 -8.50 11.55
CA THR A 114 -2.97 -9.64 11.90
C THR A 114 -3.80 -10.66 12.65
N THR A 115 -3.75 -11.93 12.21
CA THR A 115 -4.50 -13.06 12.80
C THR A 115 -3.54 -14.22 13.09
N ALA A 116 -3.88 -15.08 14.04
CA ALA A 116 -3.07 -16.26 14.37
C ALA A 116 -3.10 -17.32 13.26
N VAL A 117 -4.24 -17.42 12.57
CA VAL A 117 -4.49 -18.38 11.48
C VAL A 117 -5.05 -17.62 10.26
N PRO A 118 -4.95 -18.21 9.06
CA PRO A 118 -5.62 -17.65 7.89
C PRO A 118 -7.12 -17.52 8.13
N ILE A 119 -7.70 -16.38 7.76
CA ILE A 119 -9.13 -16.12 7.87
C ILE A 119 -9.79 -16.14 6.48
N ALA A 120 -11.05 -16.51 6.46
CA ALA A 120 -11.82 -16.53 5.22
C ALA A 120 -12.01 -15.10 4.65
N PRO A 121 -12.04 -14.94 3.32
CA PRO A 121 -12.26 -13.64 2.69
C PRO A 121 -13.55 -12.94 3.15
N GLU A 122 -14.58 -13.71 3.44
CA GLU A 122 -15.88 -13.23 3.92
C GLU A 122 -15.78 -12.53 5.29
N GLU A 123 -14.94 -13.04 6.18
CA GLU A 123 -14.69 -12.43 7.49
C GLU A 123 -13.90 -11.13 7.36
N VAL A 124 -12.94 -11.07 6.42
CA VAL A 124 -12.21 -9.82 6.11
C VAL A 124 -13.19 -8.75 5.64
N GLU A 125 -14.14 -9.11 4.76
CA GLU A 125 -15.18 -8.20 4.27
C GLU A 125 -16.14 -7.77 5.39
N ARG A 126 -16.46 -8.64 6.32
CA ARG A 126 -17.26 -8.29 7.50
C ARG A 126 -16.56 -7.24 8.37
N ILE A 127 -15.27 -7.43 8.63
CA ILE A 127 -14.44 -6.48 9.37
C ILE A 127 -14.35 -5.15 8.60
N ARG A 128 -14.18 -5.21 7.28
CA ARG A 128 -14.14 -4.02 6.42
C ARG A 128 -15.41 -3.18 6.58
N ARG A 129 -16.59 -3.81 6.51
CA ARG A 129 -17.88 -3.12 6.69
C ARG A 129 -17.97 -2.42 8.03
N ILE A 130 -17.62 -3.09 9.13
CA ILE A 130 -17.65 -2.51 10.48
C ILE A 130 -16.74 -1.27 10.57
N VAL A 131 -15.55 -1.33 9.97
CA VAL A 131 -14.60 -0.21 9.98
C VAL A 131 -15.08 0.95 9.13
N VAL A 132 -15.64 0.67 7.95
CA VAL A 132 -16.21 1.70 7.06
C VAL A 132 -17.37 2.41 7.73
N GLU A 133 -18.28 1.67 8.36
CA GLU A 133 -19.42 2.22 9.10
C GLU A 133 -18.99 3.09 10.28
N SER A 134 -17.96 2.66 11.02
CA SER A 134 -17.49 3.37 12.22
C SER A 134 -16.63 4.59 11.90
N ALA A 135 -15.85 4.54 10.81
CA ALA A 135 -14.80 5.51 10.54
C ALA A 135 -15.06 6.40 9.32
N GLY A 136 -16.06 6.06 8.50
CA GLY A 136 -16.38 6.72 7.23
C GLY A 136 -15.28 6.52 6.17
N GLY A 137 -15.64 6.67 4.88
CA GLY A 137 -14.72 6.48 3.75
C GLY A 137 -14.59 5.03 3.32
N THR A 138 -13.53 4.72 2.57
CA THR A 138 -13.22 3.37 2.09
C THR A 138 -12.05 2.79 2.89
N ALA A 139 -12.06 1.48 3.13
CA ALA A 139 -10.98 0.81 3.85
C ALA A 139 -10.34 -0.29 3.00
N GLU A 140 -9.02 -0.24 2.91
CA GLU A 140 -8.18 -1.29 2.32
C GLU A 140 -7.46 -2.04 3.44
N PHE A 141 -7.54 -3.37 3.46
CA PHE A 141 -6.87 -4.18 4.46
C PHE A 141 -5.76 -5.03 3.86
N ALA A 142 -4.59 -4.96 4.49
CA ALA A 142 -3.55 -5.96 4.33
C ALA A 142 -3.71 -7.00 5.45
N THR A 143 -3.91 -8.27 5.09
CA THR A 143 -3.93 -9.37 6.05
C THR A 143 -2.53 -9.93 6.27
N LYS A 144 -2.18 -10.21 7.52
CA LYS A 144 -0.96 -10.92 7.90
C LYS A 144 -1.32 -12.06 8.84
N VAL A 145 -0.76 -13.24 8.61
CA VAL A 145 -0.84 -14.35 9.57
C VAL A 145 0.41 -14.32 10.45
N ASP A 146 0.20 -14.34 11.77
CA ASP A 146 1.27 -14.36 12.76
C ASP A 146 0.87 -15.27 13.92
N PRO A 147 1.34 -16.52 13.95
CA PRO A 147 1.01 -17.47 15.01
C PRO A 147 1.44 -17.02 16.41
N ALA A 148 2.40 -16.09 16.52
CA ALA A 148 2.88 -15.60 17.81
C ALA A 148 1.83 -14.84 18.63
N ILE A 149 0.71 -14.44 18.02
CA ILE A 149 -0.39 -13.82 18.75
C ILE A 149 -1.29 -14.85 19.48
N GLU A 150 -1.04 -16.17 19.27
CA GLU A 150 -1.71 -17.33 19.90
C GLU A 150 -3.21 -17.47 19.59
N GLY A 151 -3.87 -16.39 19.19
CA GLY A 151 -5.30 -16.33 18.85
C GLY A 151 -5.83 -14.91 18.84
N GLY A 152 -7.08 -14.75 18.40
CA GLY A 152 -7.68 -13.44 18.25
C GLY A 152 -7.07 -12.64 17.07
N PHE A 153 -7.04 -11.32 17.15
CA PHE A 153 -6.53 -10.48 16.09
C PHE A 153 -5.89 -9.19 16.63
N ILE A 154 -5.02 -8.61 15.78
CA ILE A 154 -4.51 -7.24 15.95
C ILE A 154 -4.95 -6.44 14.74
N PHE A 155 -5.64 -5.35 14.97
CA PHE A 155 -6.08 -4.43 13.95
C PHE A 155 -5.37 -3.09 14.08
N GLU A 156 -4.73 -2.65 12.99
CA GLU A 156 -4.00 -1.38 12.93
C GLU A 156 -4.57 -0.54 11.78
N ILE A 157 -4.98 0.68 12.06
CA ILE A 157 -5.43 1.65 11.06
C ILE A 157 -4.89 3.03 11.40
N ASN A 158 -4.12 3.62 10.51
CA ASN A 158 -3.39 4.87 10.78
C ASN A 158 -2.58 4.78 12.10
N THR A 159 -2.95 5.61 13.09
CA THR A 159 -2.34 5.65 14.42
C THR A 159 -3.08 4.80 15.46
N TYR A 160 -4.23 4.25 15.11
CA TYR A 160 -5.02 3.41 16.02
C TYR A 160 -4.60 1.95 15.91
N ARG A 161 -4.38 1.33 17.06
CA ARG A 161 -4.11 -0.10 17.18
C ARG A 161 -5.05 -0.73 18.20
N LEU A 162 -5.86 -1.67 17.73
CA LEU A 162 -6.67 -2.54 18.58
C LEU A 162 -5.97 -3.90 18.69
N ASN A 163 -5.53 -4.25 19.89
CA ASN A 163 -4.93 -5.55 20.16
C ASN A 163 -5.91 -6.41 20.96
N ALA A 164 -6.55 -7.35 20.27
CA ALA A 164 -7.45 -8.35 20.82
C ALA A 164 -6.84 -9.77 20.75
N SER A 165 -5.50 -9.86 20.80
CA SER A 165 -4.80 -11.14 20.80
C SER A 165 -4.87 -11.86 22.16
N VAL A 166 -4.89 -13.17 22.13
CA VAL A 166 -4.85 -14.01 23.34
C VAL A 166 -3.55 -13.80 24.08
N ALA A 167 -2.42 -13.70 23.39
CA ALA A 167 -1.11 -13.43 23.99
C ALA A 167 -1.10 -12.14 24.82
N ASP A 168 -1.73 -11.06 24.35
CA ASP A 168 -1.80 -9.79 25.09
C ASP A 168 -2.75 -9.90 26.30
N GLN A 169 -3.90 -10.56 26.14
CA GLN A 169 -4.85 -10.80 27.23
C GLN A 169 -4.19 -11.61 28.36
N MET A 170 -3.47 -12.67 28.02
CA MET A 170 -2.74 -13.49 29.00
C MET A 170 -1.65 -12.69 29.69
N ARG A 171 -0.93 -11.81 28.98
CA ARG A 171 0.08 -10.93 29.56
C ARG A 171 -0.56 -9.97 30.58
N ARG A 172 -1.68 -9.35 30.25
CA ARG A 172 -2.42 -8.46 31.17
C ARG A 172 -2.89 -9.17 32.41
N ILE A 173 -3.46 -10.36 32.26
CA ILE A 173 -3.88 -11.20 33.39
C ILE A 173 -2.68 -11.51 34.29
N LYS A 174 -1.56 -11.97 33.71
CA LYS A 174 -0.33 -12.24 34.49
C LYS A 174 0.16 -11.03 35.25
N GLN A 175 0.15 -9.84 34.63
CA GLN A 175 0.55 -8.60 35.31
C GLN A 175 -0.39 -8.29 36.49
N GLN A 176 -1.70 -8.41 36.30
CA GLN A 176 -2.68 -8.17 37.37
C GLN A 176 -2.47 -9.13 38.54
N PHE A 177 -2.16 -10.40 38.30
CA PHE A 177 -1.85 -11.35 39.35
C PHE A 177 -0.57 -10.99 40.13
N ILE A 178 0.48 -10.56 39.44
CA ILE A 178 1.74 -10.12 40.06
C ILE A 178 1.51 -8.88 40.92
N GLU A 179 0.79 -7.88 40.45
CA GLU A 179 0.48 -6.66 41.17
C GLU A 179 -0.40 -6.93 42.42
N LYS A 180 -1.38 -7.82 42.29
CA LYS A 180 -2.24 -8.19 43.42
C LYS A 180 -1.48 -8.93 44.49
N ASN A 181 -0.59 -9.85 44.13
CA ASN A 181 0.26 -10.54 45.13
C ASN A 181 1.29 -9.63 45.81
N ARG A 182 1.79 -8.58 45.11
CA ARG A 182 2.67 -7.60 45.72
C ARG A 182 2.01 -6.69 46.78
N ARG A 183 0.68 -6.55 46.73
CA ARG A 183 -0.09 -5.76 47.72
C ARG A 183 -0.50 -6.55 48.94
N ILE A 184 -0.25 -7.87 48.97
CA ILE A 184 -0.64 -8.76 50.10
C ILE A 184 0.56 -9.07 51.02
N VAL A 185 1.77 -8.64 50.61
CA VAL A 185 2.99 -8.67 51.40
C VAL A 185 3.35 -7.25 51.86
#